data_cf5c2bfa68a2b19da93c8ecf3275baf3
#
_entry.id   cf5c2bfa68a2b19da93c8ecf3275baf3
#
_cell.length_a   1.000
_cell.length_b   1.000
_cell.length_c   1.000
_cell.angle_alpha   90.00
_cell.angle_beta   90.00
_cell.angle_gamma   90.00
#
_symmetry.space_group_name_H-M   'P 1'
#
loop_
_entity.id
_entity.type
_entity.pdbx_description
1 polymer ?
#
loop_
_entity_poly.entity_id
_entity_poly.type
_entity_poly.pdbx_seq_one_letter_code
_entity_poly.pdbx_strand_id
1 'polypeptide(L)'
;MEVHNNSSEPWKVTLVNTGIDSMTGGRIKRAQKFIGDETFMLTYGDGVADINIGKLLEFHNSHKGMLTMTSAQPDGRFGALDIGQNNQVKEFKEKPKGDGSWINAGYFVCNPKVFDYITEGDSTVFEQAPLQNLAKDREIHTYKHHDFWMPMDTLRDRNILDKMCNTNKAPWIVWNE
;
A
#
# COMPACT_ATOMS: atom_id res chain seq x y z
N MET A 1 -8.76 28.86 19.61
CA MET A 1 -9.78 28.32 18.70
C MET A 1 -10.48 27.23 19.49
N GLU A 2 -11.72 27.42 19.88
CA GLU A 2 -12.52 26.38 20.52
C GLU A 2 -13.22 25.57 19.44
N VAL A 3 -13.04 24.25 19.45
CA VAL A 3 -13.72 23.34 18.53
C VAL A 3 -14.88 22.73 19.32
N HIS A 4 -16.09 23.08 18.94
CA HIS A 4 -17.31 22.52 19.50
C HIS A 4 -17.77 21.34 18.65
N ASN A 5 -18.26 20.26 19.26
CA ASN A 5 -18.69 19.00 18.61
C ASN A 5 -17.58 18.30 17.85
N ASN A 6 -16.52 17.93 18.56
CA ASN A 6 -15.43 17.15 18.00
C ASN A 6 -15.78 15.65 18.06
N SER A 7 -16.12 15.07 16.92
CA SER A 7 -16.28 13.61 16.73
C SER A 7 -14.97 12.92 16.31
N SER A 8 -13.83 13.62 16.41
CA SER A 8 -12.55 13.04 16.03
C SER A 8 -12.07 12.04 17.08
N GLU A 9 -11.49 10.96 16.60
CA GLU A 9 -10.79 9.99 17.43
C GLU A 9 -9.65 10.65 18.23
N PRO A 10 -9.30 10.15 19.42
CA PRO A 10 -8.27 10.74 20.29
C PRO A 10 -6.85 10.46 19.78
N TRP A 11 -6.62 10.65 18.49
CA TRP A 11 -5.32 10.38 17.87
C TRP A 11 -4.35 11.55 18.05
N LYS A 12 -3.10 11.23 18.25
CA LYS A 12 -2.01 12.18 18.13
C LYS A 12 -1.55 12.24 16.66
N VAL A 13 -1.87 13.32 15.99
CA VAL A 13 -1.47 13.55 14.59
C VAL A 13 -0.24 14.46 14.56
N THR A 14 0.81 14.03 13.85
CA THR A 14 2.02 14.81 13.60
C THR A 14 2.15 15.11 12.12
N LEU A 15 2.07 16.39 11.74
CA LEU A 15 2.29 16.83 10.38
C LEU A 15 3.78 17.17 10.19
N VAL A 16 4.43 16.48 9.24
CA VAL A 16 5.86 16.64 8.97
C VAL A 16 6.05 17.31 7.61
N ASN A 17 6.70 18.48 7.61
CA ASN A 17 7.16 19.07 6.36
C ASN A 17 8.34 18.26 5.82
N THR A 18 8.09 17.49 4.78
CA THR A 18 9.09 16.63 4.13
C THR A 18 9.73 17.25 2.90
N GLY A 19 9.44 18.53 2.59
CA GLY A 19 9.92 19.23 1.38
C GLY A 19 9.06 18.90 0.15
N ILE A 20 8.91 19.91 -0.73
CA ILE A 20 8.03 19.79 -1.90
C ILE A 20 8.61 18.82 -2.95
N ASP A 21 9.93 18.85 -3.12
CA ASP A 21 10.65 18.08 -4.14
C ASP A 21 11.15 16.70 -3.64
N SER A 22 10.88 16.35 -2.36
CA SER A 22 11.29 15.05 -1.82
C SER A 22 10.47 13.93 -2.41
N MET A 23 11.16 12.86 -2.84
CA MET A 23 10.54 11.62 -3.31
C MET A 23 10.07 10.75 -2.12
N THR A 24 9.37 9.65 -2.41
CA THR A 24 8.72 8.78 -1.41
C THR A 24 9.68 8.33 -0.31
N GLY A 25 10.86 7.82 -0.65
CA GLY A 25 11.89 7.40 0.31
C GLY A 25 12.43 8.57 1.12
N GLY A 26 12.70 9.72 0.49
CA GLY A 26 13.14 10.92 1.18
C GLY A 26 12.13 11.38 2.23
N ARG A 27 10.82 11.34 1.92
CA ARG A 27 9.74 11.67 2.87
C ARG A 27 9.71 10.73 4.05
N ILE A 28 9.79 9.43 3.79
CA ILE A 28 9.84 8.38 4.83
C ILE A 28 11.06 8.61 5.73
N LYS A 29 12.25 8.87 5.16
CA LYS A 29 13.47 9.13 5.93
C LYS A 29 13.36 10.35 6.84
N ARG A 30 12.75 11.43 6.35
CA ARG A 30 12.55 12.64 7.17
C ARG A 30 11.55 12.44 8.31
N ALA A 31 10.62 11.49 8.18
CA ALA A 31 9.69 11.12 9.24
C ALA A 31 10.35 10.26 10.35
N GLN A 32 11.52 9.63 10.09
CA GLN A 32 12.20 8.70 11.00
C GLN A 32 12.30 9.21 12.44
N LYS A 33 12.68 10.48 12.63
CA LYS A 33 12.84 11.08 13.96
C LYS A 33 11.56 11.16 14.80
N PHE A 34 10.39 11.00 14.17
CA PHE A 34 9.09 11.00 14.84
C PHE A 34 8.56 9.58 15.06
N ILE A 35 9.08 8.60 14.31
CA ILE A 35 8.71 7.19 14.37
C ILE A 35 9.51 6.49 15.47
N GLY A 36 10.80 6.85 15.62
CA GLY A 36 11.70 6.20 16.61
C GLY A 36 12.15 4.82 16.15
N ASP A 37 12.40 3.94 17.14
CA ASP A 37 13.01 2.63 16.94
C ASP A 37 11.99 1.47 17.07
N GLU A 38 10.70 1.77 16.92
CA GLU A 38 9.63 0.77 17.00
C GLU A 38 9.18 0.32 15.59
N THR A 39 8.60 -0.88 15.52
CA THR A 39 7.90 -1.33 14.31
C THR A 39 6.79 -0.33 13.97
N PHE A 40 6.72 0.09 12.73
CA PHE A 40 5.75 1.06 12.26
C PHE A 40 4.99 0.58 11.03
N MET A 41 3.84 1.17 10.81
CA MET A 41 3.03 0.95 9.63
C MET A 41 3.17 2.13 8.68
N LEU A 42 3.23 1.83 7.39
CA LEU A 42 3.31 2.81 6.32
C LEU A 42 2.22 2.51 5.29
N THR A 43 1.55 3.56 4.83
CA THR A 43 0.57 3.44 3.73
C THR A 43 0.68 4.59 2.75
N TYR A 44 0.27 4.33 1.52
CA TYR A 44 0.00 5.38 0.54
C TYR A 44 -1.34 6.04 0.85
N GLY A 45 -1.49 7.30 0.44
CA GLY A 45 -2.69 8.09 0.76
C GLY A 45 -3.88 7.87 -0.16
N ASP A 46 -3.71 7.10 -1.22
CA ASP A 46 -4.66 6.91 -2.33
C ASP A 46 -5.16 5.45 -2.50
N GLY A 47 -4.62 4.52 -1.74
CA GLY A 47 -5.08 3.13 -1.72
C GLY A 47 -6.17 2.89 -0.69
N VAL A 48 -7.31 2.33 -1.10
CA VAL A 48 -8.43 1.96 -0.22
C VAL A 48 -8.60 0.45 -0.22
N ALA A 49 -8.68 -0.17 0.98
CA ALA A 49 -8.80 -1.61 1.14
C ALA A 49 -9.48 -2.01 2.45
N ASP A 50 -10.04 -3.20 2.50
CA ASP A 50 -10.61 -3.82 3.69
C ASP A 50 -9.60 -4.72 4.44
N ILE A 51 -8.33 -4.35 4.40
CA ILE A 51 -7.24 -5.09 5.03
C ILE A 51 -7.43 -5.14 6.55
N ASN A 52 -7.40 -6.35 7.12
CA ASN A 52 -7.33 -6.52 8.56
C ASN A 52 -5.91 -6.21 9.07
N ILE A 53 -5.75 -5.02 9.63
CA ILE A 53 -4.45 -4.51 10.10
C ILE A 53 -3.87 -5.37 11.23
N GLY A 54 -4.72 -5.93 12.11
CA GLY A 54 -4.28 -6.85 13.16
C GLY A 54 -3.63 -8.11 12.58
N LYS A 55 -4.30 -8.76 11.61
CA LYS A 55 -3.74 -9.92 10.91
C LYS A 55 -2.48 -9.61 10.11
N LEU A 56 -2.40 -8.42 9.52
CA LEU A 56 -1.20 -7.97 8.83
C LEU A 56 -0.01 -7.84 9.81
N LEU A 57 -0.25 -7.29 11.01
CA LEU A 57 0.77 -7.19 12.05
C LEU A 57 1.16 -8.56 12.60
N GLU A 58 0.19 -9.45 12.84
CA GLU A 58 0.45 -10.83 13.25
C GLU A 58 1.32 -11.56 12.23
N PHE A 59 1.03 -11.40 10.93
CA PHE A 59 1.84 -11.96 9.86
C PHE A 59 3.27 -11.41 9.88
N HIS A 60 3.43 -10.09 10.05
CA HIS A 60 4.76 -9.47 10.17
C HIS A 60 5.55 -10.08 11.33
N ASN A 61 4.92 -10.26 12.48
CA ASN A 61 5.55 -10.84 13.65
C ASN A 61 5.86 -12.34 13.53
N SER A 62 5.27 -13.03 12.55
CA SER A 62 5.49 -14.47 12.32
C SER A 62 6.76 -14.79 11.53
N HIS A 63 7.40 -13.79 10.93
CA HIS A 63 8.64 -13.95 10.15
C HIS A 63 9.75 -13.01 10.66
N LYS A 64 10.98 -13.21 10.16
CA LYS A 64 12.15 -12.43 10.60
C LYS A 64 12.55 -11.31 9.62
N GLY A 65 11.85 -11.15 8.51
CA GLY A 65 12.14 -10.10 7.53
C GLY A 65 11.84 -8.69 8.09
N MET A 66 12.50 -7.71 7.55
CA MET A 66 12.41 -6.32 7.99
C MET A 66 11.13 -5.62 7.50
N LEU A 67 10.52 -6.12 6.43
CA LEU A 67 9.36 -5.48 5.80
C LEU A 67 8.32 -6.51 5.41
N THR A 68 7.07 -6.25 5.78
CA THR A 68 5.89 -6.90 5.19
C THR A 68 5.24 -5.93 4.23
N MET A 69 5.08 -6.33 2.99
CA MET A 69 4.33 -5.61 1.96
C MET A 69 3.00 -6.32 1.72
N THR A 70 1.89 -5.62 1.80
CA THR A 70 0.63 -6.18 1.33
C THR A 70 0.60 -6.19 -0.18
N SER A 71 0.25 -7.32 -0.76
CA SER A 71 0.01 -7.46 -2.19
C SER A 71 -1.44 -7.74 -2.50
N ALA A 72 -1.93 -7.20 -3.60
CA ALA A 72 -3.29 -7.40 -4.10
C ALA A 72 -3.29 -7.80 -5.58
N GLN A 73 -4.42 -8.33 -6.03
CA GLN A 73 -4.71 -8.57 -7.43
C GLN A 73 -5.95 -7.75 -7.81
N PRO A 74 -5.76 -6.49 -8.29
CA PRO A 74 -6.87 -5.67 -8.71
C PRO A 74 -7.62 -6.30 -9.88
N ASP A 75 -8.85 -5.87 -10.11
CA ASP A 75 -9.59 -6.27 -11.29
C ASP A 75 -8.83 -5.92 -12.57
N GLY A 76 -8.70 -6.89 -13.48
CA GLY A 76 -8.02 -6.68 -14.75
C GLY A 76 -8.70 -5.60 -15.58
N ARG A 77 -7.89 -4.78 -16.23
CA ARG A 77 -8.41 -3.69 -17.10
C ARG A 77 -8.59 -4.16 -18.54
N PHE A 78 -7.87 -5.20 -18.95
CA PHE A 78 -7.79 -5.67 -20.34
C PHE A 78 -8.00 -7.18 -20.42
N GLY A 79 -8.38 -7.65 -21.61
CA GLY A 79 -8.32 -9.07 -21.94
C GLY A 79 -6.86 -9.52 -22.10
N ALA A 80 -6.48 -10.62 -21.44
CA ALA A 80 -5.17 -11.23 -21.58
C ALA A 80 -5.19 -12.33 -22.65
N LEU A 81 -4.12 -12.39 -23.43
CA LEU A 81 -3.92 -13.37 -24.51
C LEU A 81 -2.75 -14.29 -24.17
N ASP A 82 -2.95 -15.61 -24.23
CA ASP A 82 -1.85 -16.54 -24.37
C ASP A 82 -1.58 -16.76 -25.87
N ILE A 83 -0.39 -16.33 -26.32
CA ILE A 83 -0.02 -16.35 -27.73
C ILE A 83 0.99 -17.48 -27.96
N GLY A 84 0.60 -18.42 -28.81
CA GLY A 84 1.44 -19.52 -29.23
C GLY A 84 2.34 -19.20 -30.41
N GLN A 85 2.90 -20.26 -30.98
CA GLN A 85 3.69 -20.15 -32.21
C GLN A 85 2.82 -19.62 -33.37
N ASN A 86 3.43 -18.91 -34.30
CA ASN A 86 2.76 -18.30 -35.45
C ASN A 86 1.66 -17.30 -35.11
N ASN A 87 1.78 -16.61 -33.97
CA ASN A 87 0.81 -15.61 -33.50
C ASN A 87 -0.62 -16.17 -33.27
N GLN A 88 -0.75 -17.47 -33.11
CA GLN A 88 -2.04 -18.09 -32.78
C GLN A 88 -2.40 -17.81 -31.32
N VAL A 89 -3.59 -17.27 -31.08
CA VAL A 89 -4.14 -17.10 -29.72
C VAL A 89 -4.57 -18.49 -29.21
N LYS A 90 -3.94 -18.98 -28.15
CA LYS A 90 -4.27 -20.24 -27.50
C LYS A 90 -5.37 -20.08 -26.47
N GLU A 91 -5.32 -18.98 -25.72
CA GLU A 91 -6.30 -18.69 -24.68
C GLU A 91 -6.59 -17.18 -24.64
N PHE A 92 -7.82 -16.83 -24.37
CA PHE A 92 -8.26 -15.48 -24.07
C PHE A 92 -8.94 -15.44 -22.70
N LYS A 93 -8.49 -14.56 -21.82
CA LYS A 93 -9.09 -14.32 -20.49
C LYS A 93 -9.54 -12.89 -20.41
N GLU A 94 -10.84 -12.68 -20.31
CA GLU A 94 -11.38 -11.33 -20.11
C GLU A 94 -11.09 -10.86 -18.68
N LYS A 95 -10.36 -9.74 -18.54
CA LYS A 95 -10.07 -9.04 -17.28
C LYS A 95 -9.65 -9.96 -16.13
N PRO A 96 -8.59 -10.79 -16.30
CA PRO A 96 -8.13 -11.64 -15.22
C PRO A 96 -7.67 -10.79 -14.04
N LYS A 97 -7.91 -11.26 -12.82
CA LYS A 97 -7.46 -10.55 -11.60
C LYS A 97 -5.95 -10.33 -11.64
N GLY A 98 -5.53 -9.08 -11.37
CA GLY A 98 -4.13 -8.66 -11.33
C GLY A 98 -3.40 -8.83 -12.66
N ASP A 99 -4.14 -8.95 -13.78
CA ASP A 99 -3.57 -9.35 -15.07
C ASP A 99 -2.62 -10.56 -14.95
N GLY A 100 -2.91 -11.45 -13.97
CA GLY A 100 -2.11 -12.63 -13.62
C GLY A 100 -0.98 -12.38 -12.62
N SER A 101 -0.81 -11.17 -12.10
CA SER A 101 0.28 -10.81 -11.20
C SER A 101 -0.23 -10.23 -9.87
N TRP A 102 0.61 -10.33 -8.83
CA TRP A 102 0.42 -9.61 -7.57
C TRP A 102 1.14 -8.26 -7.67
N ILE A 103 0.49 -7.21 -7.21
CA ILE A 103 1.06 -5.87 -7.17
C ILE A 103 1.18 -5.36 -5.73
N ASN A 104 2.05 -4.37 -5.51
CA ASN A 104 2.15 -3.64 -4.26
C ASN A 104 0.84 -2.89 -3.98
N ALA A 105 0.17 -3.23 -2.89
CA ALA A 105 -1.10 -2.61 -2.49
C ALA A 105 -0.91 -1.32 -1.65
N GLY A 106 0.33 -0.91 -1.37
CA GLY A 106 0.61 0.33 -0.66
C GLY A 106 0.43 0.28 0.86
N TYR A 107 0.34 -0.90 1.46
CA TYR A 107 0.28 -1.08 2.92
C TYR A 107 1.47 -1.91 3.38
N PHE A 108 2.20 -1.39 4.38
CA PHE A 108 3.43 -2.01 4.86
C PHE A 108 3.48 -2.07 6.38
N VAL A 109 4.16 -3.08 6.89
CA VAL A 109 4.68 -3.10 8.27
C VAL A 109 6.19 -3.17 8.20
N CYS A 110 6.86 -2.25 8.86
CA CYS A 110 8.29 -1.99 8.71
C CYS A 110 9.01 -2.09 10.05
N ASN A 111 10.11 -2.86 10.10
CA ASN A 111 11.10 -2.71 11.13
C ASN A 111 11.90 -1.41 10.91
N PRO A 112 12.32 -0.67 11.96
CA PRO A 112 13.10 0.56 11.81
C PRO A 112 14.37 0.42 10.97
N LYS A 113 14.98 -0.76 10.91
CA LYS A 113 16.15 -1.02 10.05
C LYS A 113 15.89 -0.80 8.54
N VAL A 114 14.64 -0.72 8.13
CA VAL A 114 14.27 -0.33 6.75
C VAL A 114 14.83 1.05 6.39
N PHE A 115 15.00 1.95 7.37
CA PHE A 115 15.61 3.25 7.14
C PHE A 115 17.07 3.18 6.68
N ASP A 116 17.80 2.10 6.94
CA ASP A 116 19.19 1.92 6.52
C ASP A 116 19.29 1.71 4.99
N TYR A 117 18.20 1.30 4.35
CA TYR A 117 18.09 1.15 2.91
C TYR A 117 17.75 2.47 2.17
N ILE A 118 17.40 3.52 2.90
CA ILE A 118 17.09 4.84 2.32
C ILE A 118 18.34 5.71 2.44
N THR A 119 19.20 5.70 1.42
CA THR A 119 20.55 6.26 1.45
C THR A 119 20.78 7.48 0.58
N GLU A 120 19.95 7.71 -0.46
CA GLU A 120 20.19 8.77 -1.45
C GLU A 120 19.51 10.12 -1.10
N GLY A 121 19.13 10.31 0.18
CA GLY A 121 18.52 11.56 0.65
C GLY A 121 17.14 11.80 0.03
N ASP A 122 16.86 13.05 -0.30
CA ASP A 122 15.54 13.50 -0.77
C ASP A 122 15.12 12.92 -2.12
N SER A 123 16.08 12.57 -2.97
CA SER A 123 15.82 11.97 -4.30
C SER A 123 15.45 10.50 -4.26
N THR A 124 15.53 9.87 -3.09
CA THR A 124 15.23 8.43 -2.95
C THR A 124 13.76 8.12 -3.26
N VAL A 125 13.53 7.27 -4.25
CA VAL A 125 12.23 6.65 -4.51
C VAL A 125 12.18 5.32 -3.78
N PHE A 126 11.27 5.19 -2.79
CA PHE A 126 11.20 4.02 -1.90
C PHE A 126 10.98 2.71 -2.69
N GLU A 127 10.18 2.79 -3.73
CA GLU A 127 9.78 1.67 -4.61
C GLU A 127 10.92 1.19 -5.54
N GLN A 128 12.03 1.91 -5.59
CA GLN A 128 13.20 1.57 -6.40
C GLN A 128 14.29 0.90 -5.54
N ALA A 129 15.45 1.54 -5.42
CA ALA A 129 16.61 0.96 -4.77
C ALA A 129 16.31 0.42 -3.35
N PRO A 130 15.57 1.11 -2.46
CA PRO A 130 15.26 0.58 -1.13
C PRO A 130 14.52 -0.76 -1.18
N LEU A 131 13.38 -0.84 -1.86
CA LEU A 131 12.62 -2.10 -1.94
C LEU A 131 13.35 -3.18 -2.75
N GLN A 132 14.07 -2.79 -3.81
CA GLN A 132 14.86 -3.74 -4.61
C GLN A 132 15.99 -4.39 -3.77
N ASN A 133 16.71 -3.59 -2.99
CA ASN A 133 17.77 -4.09 -2.13
C ASN A 133 17.23 -4.95 -0.98
N LEU A 134 16.15 -4.50 -0.31
CA LEU A 134 15.45 -5.30 0.68
C LEU A 134 14.99 -6.66 0.12
N ALA A 135 14.48 -6.69 -1.12
CA ALA A 135 14.07 -7.92 -1.78
C ALA A 135 15.27 -8.82 -2.10
N LYS A 136 16.37 -8.24 -2.60
CA LYS A 136 17.63 -8.96 -2.88
C LYS A 136 18.20 -9.59 -1.62
N ASP A 137 18.12 -8.89 -0.49
CA ASP A 137 18.58 -9.36 0.82
C ASP A 137 17.58 -10.31 1.49
N ARG A 138 16.43 -10.59 0.84
CA ARG A 138 15.35 -11.47 1.32
C ARG A 138 14.67 -10.96 2.60
N GLU A 139 14.63 -9.66 2.77
CA GLU A 139 14.07 -8.98 3.94
C GLU A 139 12.60 -8.55 3.73
N ILE A 140 12.02 -8.80 2.55
CA ILE A 140 10.60 -8.53 2.25
C ILE A 140 9.80 -9.83 2.24
N HIS A 141 8.72 -9.83 3.00
CA HIS A 141 7.65 -10.81 2.91
C HIS A 141 6.38 -10.16 2.39
N THR A 142 5.53 -10.93 1.70
CA THR A 142 4.26 -10.39 1.21
C THR A 142 3.07 -11.01 1.94
N TYR A 143 2.19 -10.14 2.44
CA TYR A 143 0.86 -10.51 2.92
C TYR A 143 -0.12 -10.42 1.75
N LYS A 144 -0.61 -11.56 1.29
CA LYS A 144 -1.54 -11.65 0.16
C LYS A 144 -2.95 -11.27 0.60
N HIS A 145 -3.45 -10.14 0.10
CA HIS A 145 -4.81 -9.68 0.30
C HIS A 145 -5.68 -10.08 -0.89
N HIS A 146 -6.75 -10.80 -0.64
CA HIS A 146 -7.61 -11.38 -1.67
C HIS A 146 -8.94 -10.64 -1.84
N ASP A 147 -9.27 -9.78 -0.89
CA ASP A 147 -10.54 -9.07 -0.81
C ASP A 147 -10.47 -7.70 -1.51
N PHE A 148 -11.18 -6.71 -1.04
CA PHE A 148 -11.29 -5.42 -1.72
C PHE A 148 -10.00 -4.61 -1.61
N TRP A 149 -9.48 -4.18 -2.74
CA TRP A 149 -8.44 -3.16 -2.87
C TRP A 149 -8.67 -2.33 -4.13
N MET A 150 -8.61 -1.02 -4.03
CA MET A 150 -8.75 -0.10 -5.16
C MET A 150 -7.92 1.17 -4.93
N PRO A 151 -7.09 1.61 -5.91
CA PRO A 151 -6.45 2.92 -5.85
C PRO A 151 -7.43 4.00 -6.27
N MET A 152 -7.20 5.23 -5.81
CA MET A 152 -7.95 6.42 -6.20
C MET A 152 -7.09 7.32 -7.11
N ASP A 153 -6.64 6.78 -8.24
CA ASP A 153 -5.72 7.48 -9.15
C ASP A 153 -6.44 8.42 -10.13
N THR A 154 -7.69 8.11 -10.43
CA THR A 154 -8.47 8.82 -11.44
C THR A 154 -9.80 9.33 -10.90
N LEU A 155 -10.40 10.30 -11.59
CA LEU A 155 -11.76 10.78 -11.26
C LEU A 155 -12.79 9.63 -11.33
N ARG A 156 -12.59 8.67 -12.22
CA ARG A 156 -13.45 7.48 -12.31
C ARG A 156 -13.35 6.65 -11.03
N ASP A 157 -12.15 6.41 -10.53
CA ASP A 157 -11.91 5.61 -9.33
C ASP A 157 -12.56 6.29 -8.12
N ARG A 158 -12.35 7.61 -7.97
CA ARG A 158 -13.01 8.42 -6.96
C ARG A 158 -14.54 8.29 -7.02
N ASN A 159 -15.14 8.43 -8.20
CA ASN A 159 -16.59 8.35 -8.36
C ASN A 159 -17.13 6.96 -7.99
N ILE A 160 -16.36 5.90 -8.25
CA ILE A 160 -16.72 4.53 -7.85
C ILE A 160 -16.70 4.41 -6.32
N LEU A 161 -15.61 4.85 -5.67
CA LEU A 161 -15.47 4.83 -4.22
C LEU A 161 -16.55 5.68 -3.52
N ASP A 162 -16.80 6.89 -4.00
CA ASP A 162 -17.88 7.76 -3.51
C ASP A 162 -19.25 7.08 -3.61
N LYS A 163 -19.51 6.42 -4.73
CA LYS A 163 -20.77 5.66 -4.90
C LYS A 163 -20.89 4.51 -3.89
N MET A 164 -19.80 3.80 -3.61
CA MET A 164 -19.79 2.72 -2.61
C MET A 164 -20.12 3.27 -1.22
N CYS A 165 -19.53 4.40 -0.82
CA CYS A 165 -19.84 5.06 0.44
C CYS A 165 -21.32 5.49 0.50
N ASN A 166 -21.79 6.20 -0.53
CA ASN A 166 -23.16 6.74 -0.58
C ASN A 166 -24.25 5.67 -0.62
N THR A 167 -23.89 4.42 -0.94
CA THR A 167 -24.83 3.29 -1.00
C THR A 167 -24.63 2.28 0.14
N ASN A 168 -23.81 2.62 1.14
CA ASN A 168 -23.44 1.74 2.26
C ASN A 168 -22.88 0.37 1.80
N LYS A 169 -22.10 0.38 0.71
CA LYS A 169 -21.45 -0.81 0.14
C LYS A 169 -19.92 -0.71 0.16
N ALA A 170 -19.37 0.16 1.00
CA ALA A 170 -17.95 0.39 1.15
C ALA A 170 -17.32 -0.71 2.02
N PRO A 171 -16.58 -1.69 1.46
CA PRO A 171 -16.08 -2.84 2.23
C PRO A 171 -15.02 -2.45 3.28
N TRP A 172 -14.35 -1.32 3.07
CA TRP A 172 -13.33 -0.80 4.00
C TRP A 172 -13.90 -0.12 5.24
N ILE A 173 -15.21 0.17 5.26
CA ILE A 173 -15.88 0.69 6.46
C ILE A 173 -16.23 -0.51 7.34
N VAL A 174 -15.31 -0.86 8.24
CA VAL A 174 -15.42 -2.02 9.14
C VAL A 174 -15.79 -1.65 10.57
N TRP A 175 -15.93 -0.35 10.84
CA TRP A 175 -16.37 0.19 12.13
C TRP A 175 -17.88 0.46 12.08
N ASN A 176 -18.56 0.16 13.19
CA ASN A 176 -19.94 0.57 13.38
C ASN A 176 -19.96 2.03 13.90
N GLU A 177 -20.83 2.86 13.32
CA GLU A 177 -21.15 4.19 13.86
C GLU A 177 -21.85 4.11 15.20
#